data_3e7a03af1dfd6eb588b0c8afc0aefea1
#
_entry.id   3e7a03af1dfd6eb588b0c8afc0aefea1
#
_cell.length_a   1.000
_cell.length_b   1.000
_cell.length_c   1.000
_cell.angle_alpha   90.00
_cell.angle_beta   90.00
_cell.angle_gamma   90.00
#
_symmetry.space_group_name_H-M   'P 1'
#
loop_
_entity.id
_entity.type
_entity.pdbx_description
1 polymer ?
#
loop_
_entity_poly.entity_id
_entity_poly.type
_entity_poly.pdbx_seq_one_letter_code
_entity_poly.pdbx_strand_id
1 'polypeptide(L)'
;MIRGKFSFRRSAGFFLGLAFCWLMMAGCTTAPYTGRKQVLMVSQERELALGYQAFREIRGKSRPAQDPALQARVRQVGERIAKAADRSDFQWEFVVFEDDKNANAFCLPGGKVGIYTGLFKYIKSDEDLATVISHEAAHALARHAGERLSQGRLAQMGGTALGVGLAALGVSSTASRVAVQGYGLGTQLGVLLPYNRLQEAEADRIGLILMAKAGYDPEAAISFWERFAAGKKDKAQLPQFLSTHPSDATRIQNMRTYLPEARRYYAAQNPTPYPPASSWTGHQNRPQNRPPP
;
A
#
# COMPACT_ATOMS: atom_id res chain seq x y z
N MET A 1 36.81 35.55 -37.61
CA MET A 1 36.51 34.11 -37.69
C MET A 1 36.08 33.56 -36.33
N ILE A 2 34.98 34.10 -35.71
CA ILE A 2 34.46 33.66 -34.39
C ILE A 2 32.93 33.74 -34.41
N ARG A 3 32.23 32.92 -35.18
CA ARG A 3 30.75 32.84 -35.17
C ARG A 3 30.14 31.44 -35.12
N GLY A 4 30.93 30.36 -34.98
CA GLY A 4 30.43 29.00 -35.09
C GLY A 4 30.24 28.20 -33.77
N LYS A 5 30.77 28.67 -32.63
CA LYS A 5 30.78 27.82 -31.40
C LYS A 5 29.60 28.02 -30.45
N PHE A 6 28.80 29.08 -30.62
CA PHE A 6 27.68 29.38 -29.68
C PHE A 6 26.38 28.63 -30.00
N SER A 7 26.18 28.23 -31.27
CA SER A 7 24.95 27.52 -31.69
C SER A 7 24.93 26.06 -31.27
N PHE A 8 26.07 25.35 -31.31
CA PHE A 8 26.13 23.91 -31.00
C PHE A 8 25.84 23.58 -29.52
N ARG A 9 26.28 24.44 -28.59
CA ARG A 9 26.03 24.24 -27.14
C ARG A 9 24.55 24.44 -26.76
N ARG A 10 23.83 25.34 -27.44
CA ARG A 10 22.37 25.55 -27.20
C ARG A 10 21.54 24.40 -27.74
N SER A 11 21.90 23.82 -28.88
CA SER A 11 21.22 22.68 -29.48
C SER A 11 21.42 21.40 -28.63
N ALA A 12 22.64 21.14 -28.13
CA ALA A 12 22.92 20.01 -27.28
C ALA A 12 22.12 20.01 -25.97
N GLY A 13 21.96 21.19 -25.33
CA GLY A 13 21.14 21.35 -24.13
C GLY A 13 19.64 21.12 -24.39
N PHE A 14 19.15 21.52 -25.54
CA PHE A 14 17.76 21.33 -25.95
C PHE A 14 17.46 19.83 -26.23
N PHE A 15 18.35 19.13 -26.92
CA PHE A 15 18.21 17.67 -27.14
C PHE A 15 18.36 16.84 -25.87
N LEU A 16 19.23 17.22 -24.93
CA LEU A 16 19.32 16.61 -23.62
C LEU A 16 18.06 16.82 -22.79
N GLY A 17 17.46 18.01 -22.83
CA GLY A 17 16.18 18.30 -22.19
C GLY A 17 15.01 17.50 -22.77
N LEU A 18 14.93 17.38 -24.10
CA LEU A 18 13.92 16.56 -24.78
C LEU A 18 14.09 15.06 -24.47
N ALA A 19 15.32 14.54 -24.49
CA ALA A 19 15.61 13.16 -24.14
C ALA A 19 15.28 12.87 -22.67
N PHE A 20 15.54 13.81 -21.75
CA PHE A 20 15.16 13.69 -20.36
C PHE A 20 13.64 13.68 -20.16
N CYS A 21 12.91 14.58 -20.86
CA CYS A 21 11.43 14.57 -20.85
C CYS A 21 10.86 13.28 -21.44
N TRP A 22 11.47 12.72 -22.46
CA TRP A 22 11.06 11.46 -23.09
C TRP A 22 11.30 10.25 -22.15
N LEU A 23 12.45 10.22 -21.46
CA LEU A 23 12.74 9.22 -20.44
C LEU A 23 11.74 9.28 -19.27
N MET A 24 11.32 10.46 -18.86
CA MET A 24 10.33 10.64 -17.79
C MET A 24 8.93 10.17 -18.19
N MET A 25 8.56 10.25 -19.48
CA MET A 25 7.27 9.75 -19.95
C MET A 25 7.20 8.23 -20.08
N ALA A 26 8.33 7.57 -20.32
CA ALA A 26 8.40 6.11 -20.45
C ALA A 26 8.21 5.34 -19.13
N GLY A 27 8.35 6.01 -17.97
CA GLY A 27 8.17 5.41 -16.64
C GLY A 27 6.80 5.62 -16.01
N CYS A 28 5.84 6.28 -16.68
CA CYS A 28 4.51 6.52 -16.14
C CYS A 28 3.62 5.28 -16.31
N THR A 29 3.18 4.71 -15.19
CA THR A 29 2.17 3.66 -15.12
C THR A 29 1.04 4.09 -14.19
N THR A 30 -0.02 3.30 -14.09
CA THR A 30 -1.16 3.59 -13.21
C THR A 30 -1.32 2.49 -12.16
N ALA A 31 -1.60 2.89 -10.92
CA ALA A 31 -1.96 1.96 -9.86
C ALA A 31 -3.33 1.32 -10.16
N PRO A 32 -3.50 0.02 -9.88
CA PRO A 32 -4.76 -0.68 -10.07
C PRO A 32 -5.86 -0.06 -9.18
N TYR A 33 -7.12 -0.17 -9.60
CA TYR A 33 -8.32 0.33 -8.94
C TYR A 33 -8.40 1.86 -8.78
N THR A 34 -7.29 2.55 -8.53
CA THR A 34 -7.26 3.99 -8.26
C THR A 34 -6.97 4.81 -9.50
N GLY A 35 -6.28 4.23 -10.48
CA GLY A 35 -5.84 4.94 -11.68
C GLY A 35 -4.77 6.01 -11.42
N ARG A 36 -4.23 6.09 -10.19
CA ARG A 36 -3.19 7.07 -9.84
C ARG A 36 -1.93 6.85 -10.68
N LYS A 37 -1.41 7.93 -11.24
CA LYS A 37 -0.15 7.88 -11.99
C LYS A 37 1.04 7.68 -11.06
N GLN A 38 1.94 6.80 -11.46
CA GLN A 38 3.15 6.45 -10.73
C GLN A 38 4.38 6.59 -11.63
N VAL A 39 5.51 6.95 -11.02
CA VAL A 39 6.82 6.92 -11.69
C VAL A 39 7.58 5.70 -11.22
N LEU A 40 7.76 4.73 -12.09
CA LEU A 40 8.46 3.48 -11.82
C LEU A 40 9.71 3.37 -12.70
N MET A 41 10.88 3.48 -12.09
CA MET A 41 12.19 3.31 -12.73
C MET A 41 12.71 1.87 -12.62
N VAL A 42 11.94 1.00 -11.96
CA VAL A 42 12.25 -0.41 -11.77
C VAL A 42 11.23 -1.23 -12.54
N SER A 43 11.69 -2.16 -13.36
CA SER A 43 10.78 -3.06 -14.09
C SER A 43 10.07 -4.02 -13.12
N GLN A 44 8.93 -4.54 -13.53
CA GLN A 44 8.15 -5.47 -12.71
C GLN A 44 8.93 -6.75 -12.41
N GLU A 45 9.64 -7.30 -13.40
CA GLU A 45 10.47 -8.49 -13.24
C GLU A 45 11.57 -8.28 -12.19
N ARG A 46 12.17 -7.07 -12.18
CA ARG A 46 13.19 -6.72 -11.19
C ARG A 46 12.60 -6.59 -9.80
N GLU A 47 11.40 -6.01 -9.67
CA GLU A 47 10.69 -5.94 -8.38
C GLU A 47 10.37 -7.34 -7.84
N LEU A 48 9.83 -8.24 -8.68
CA LEU A 48 9.55 -9.62 -8.30
C LEU A 48 10.82 -10.34 -7.84
N ALA A 49 11.92 -10.21 -8.59
CA ALA A 49 13.19 -10.80 -8.23
C ALA A 49 13.72 -10.31 -6.86
N LEU A 50 13.62 -9.00 -6.61
CA LEU A 50 13.99 -8.40 -5.32
C LEU A 50 13.08 -8.88 -4.19
N GLY A 51 11.77 -9.01 -4.43
CA GLY A 51 10.82 -9.53 -3.46
C GLY A 51 11.14 -10.98 -3.08
N TYR A 52 11.42 -11.84 -4.03
CA TYR A 52 11.81 -13.24 -3.79
C TYR A 52 13.15 -13.35 -3.05
N GLN A 53 14.13 -12.52 -3.40
CA GLN A 53 15.41 -12.48 -2.70
C GLN A 53 15.21 -12.06 -1.24
N ALA A 54 14.52 -10.94 -0.99
CA ALA A 54 14.27 -10.43 0.34
C ALA A 54 13.48 -11.45 1.21
N PHE A 55 12.50 -12.13 0.62
CA PHE A 55 11.74 -13.15 1.35
C PHE A 55 12.60 -14.34 1.77
N ARG A 56 13.50 -14.81 0.89
CA ARG A 56 14.45 -15.86 1.24
C ARG A 56 15.38 -15.45 2.37
N GLU A 57 15.85 -14.20 2.35
CA GLU A 57 16.71 -13.66 3.42
C GLU A 57 15.96 -13.59 4.76
N ILE A 58 14.68 -13.15 4.76
CA ILE A 58 13.83 -13.12 5.96
C ILE A 58 13.63 -14.55 6.48
N ARG A 59 13.29 -15.50 5.62
CA ARG A 59 13.11 -16.90 6.00
C ARG A 59 14.38 -17.54 6.57
N GLY A 60 15.53 -17.13 6.10
CA GLY A 60 16.83 -17.60 6.62
C GLY A 60 17.19 -17.04 8.01
N LYS A 61 16.61 -15.91 8.38
CA LYS A 61 16.88 -15.22 9.66
C LYS A 61 15.77 -15.36 10.69
N SER A 62 14.54 -15.68 10.27
CA SER A 62 13.35 -15.76 11.12
C SER A 62 12.82 -17.18 11.16
N ARG A 63 12.39 -17.63 12.35
CA ARG A 63 11.78 -18.96 12.53
C ARG A 63 10.29 -18.90 12.15
N PRO A 64 9.78 -19.84 11.34
CA PRO A 64 8.34 -20.03 11.20
C PRO A 64 7.71 -20.43 12.54
N ALA A 65 6.55 -19.90 12.87
CA ALA A 65 5.79 -20.29 14.04
C ALA A 65 5.41 -21.77 13.96
N GLN A 66 5.56 -22.47 15.07
CA GLN A 66 5.36 -23.94 15.16
C GLN A 66 3.88 -24.33 15.33
N ASP A 67 2.95 -23.36 15.42
CA ASP A 67 1.53 -23.60 15.47
C ASP A 67 0.95 -23.88 14.07
N PRO A 68 0.60 -25.15 13.75
CA PRO A 68 0.08 -25.49 12.43
C PRO A 68 -1.33 -24.93 12.18
N ALA A 69 -2.14 -24.73 13.23
CA ALA A 69 -3.48 -24.17 13.12
C ALA A 69 -3.39 -22.69 12.75
N LEU A 70 -2.46 -21.95 13.35
CA LEU A 70 -2.20 -20.55 13.04
C LEU A 70 -1.68 -20.39 11.62
N GLN A 71 -0.74 -21.24 11.17
CA GLN A 71 -0.24 -21.25 9.79
C GLN A 71 -1.37 -21.55 8.79
N ALA A 72 -2.23 -22.53 9.10
CA ALA A 72 -3.36 -22.90 8.25
C ALA A 72 -4.39 -21.75 8.14
N ARG A 73 -4.71 -21.09 9.26
CA ARG A 73 -5.63 -19.95 9.32
C ARG A 73 -5.14 -18.80 8.43
N VAL A 74 -3.87 -18.43 8.56
CA VAL A 74 -3.27 -17.36 7.75
C VAL A 74 -3.27 -17.71 6.28
N ARG A 75 -2.94 -18.95 5.94
CA ARG A 75 -2.97 -19.44 4.56
C ARG A 75 -4.39 -19.38 3.99
N GLN A 76 -5.39 -19.86 4.70
CA GLN A 76 -6.78 -19.86 4.25
C GLN A 76 -7.30 -18.46 3.98
N VAL A 77 -7.07 -17.50 4.86
CA VAL A 77 -7.46 -16.11 4.66
C VAL A 77 -6.67 -15.50 3.50
N GLY A 78 -5.36 -15.74 3.48
CA GLY A 78 -4.45 -15.23 2.45
C GLY A 78 -4.79 -15.72 1.04
N GLU A 79 -5.11 -17.01 0.87
CA GLU A 79 -5.49 -17.60 -0.43
C GLU A 79 -6.79 -16.98 -0.98
N ARG A 80 -7.75 -16.65 -0.12
CA ARG A 80 -8.96 -15.93 -0.55
C ARG A 80 -8.63 -14.51 -1.02
N ILE A 81 -7.74 -13.79 -0.33
CA ILE A 81 -7.26 -12.47 -0.76
C ILE A 81 -6.43 -12.60 -2.05
N ALA A 82 -5.56 -13.58 -2.18
CA ALA A 82 -4.77 -13.85 -3.38
C ALA A 82 -5.66 -14.08 -4.61
N LYS A 83 -6.72 -14.88 -4.45
CA LYS A 83 -7.72 -15.10 -5.50
C LYS A 83 -8.44 -13.81 -5.88
N ALA A 84 -8.81 -12.98 -4.90
CA ALA A 84 -9.46 -11.68 -5.12
C ALA A 84 -8.54 -10.66 -5.82
N ALA A 85 -7.23 -10.76 -5.60
CA ALA A 85 -6.21 -9.91 -6.21
C ALA A 85 -6.02 -10.16 -7.71
N ASP A 86 -6.36 -11.37 -8.19
CA ASP A 86 -6.31 -11.76 -9.61
C ASP A 86 -4.95 -11.45 -10.28
N ARG A 87 -3.85 -11.89 -9.63
CA ARG A 87 -2.46 -11.69 -10.08
C ARG A 87 -1.80 -13.04 -10.33
N SER A 88 -1.91 -13.54 -11.55
CA SER A 88 -1.34 -14.82 -11.98
C SER A 88 0.19 -14.83 -12.04
N ASP A 89 0.83 -13.66 -12.13
CA ASP A 89 2.28 -13.48 -12.10
C ASP A 89 2.86 -13.49 -10.68
N PHE A 90 2.02 -13.43 -9.62
CA PHE A 90 2.45 -13.55 -8.24
C PHE A 90 2.48 -15.02 -7.80
N GLN A 91 3.56 -15.40 -7.15
CA GLN A 91 3.68 -16.71 -6.50
C GLN A 91 3.37 -16.54 -5.00
N TRP A 92 2.09 -16.45 -4.69
CA TRP A 92 1.62 -16.20 -3.33
C TRP A 92 2.16 -17.22 -2.33
N GLU A 93 2.67 -16.73 -1.23
CA GLU A 93 3.16 -17.51 -0.11
C GLU A 93 2.87 -16.78 1.20
N PHE A 94 2.33 -17.50 2.18
CA PHE A 94 1.89 -16.96 3.45
C PHE A 94 2.62 -17.69 4.58
N VAL A 95 3.36 -16.95 5.40
CA VAL A 95 4.15 -17.51 6.50
C VAL A 95 3.93 -16.70 7.77
N VAL A 96 3.66 -17.38 8.88
CA VAL A 96 3.71 -16.77 10.21
C VAL A 96 5.11 -17.00 10.79
N PHE A 97 5.76 -15.92 11.21
CA PHE A 97 7.08 -15.94 11.86
C PHE A 97 6.93 -15.81 13.38
N GLU A 98 7.72 -16.54 14.11
CA GLU A 98 7.73 -16.52 15.57
C GLU A 98 8.52 -15.29 16.07
N ASP A 99 7.81 -14.27 16.52
CA ASP A 99 8.34 -13.10 17.21
C ASP A 99 7.20 -12.37 17.93
N ASP A 100 6.96 -12.70 19.19
CA ASP A 100 5.87 -12.14 20.01
C ASP A 100 6.07 -10.66 20.36
N LYS A 101 7.28 -10.14 20.20
CA LYS A 101 7.59 -8.71 20.44
C LYS A 101 7.36 -7.87 19.19
N ASN A 102 7.30 -8.50 18.03
CA ASN A 102 7.15 -7.85 16.74
C ASN A 102 5.68 -7.91 16.28
N ALA A 103 4.92 -6.86 16.54
CA ALA A 103 3.56 -6.74 16.01
C ALA A 103 3.60 -6.11 14.62
N ASN A 104 3.98 -6.89 13.61
CA ASN A 104 4.13 -6.43 12.23
C ASN A 104 3.69 -7.48 11.21
N ALA A 105 3.41 -7.03 9.99
CA ALA A 105 3.18 -7.83 8.80
C ALA A 105 3.80 -7.15 7.59
N PHE A 106 3.95 -7.87 6.48
CA PHE A 106 4.43 -7.33 5.22
C PHE A 106 3.96 -8.17 4.04
N CYS A 107 3.87 -7.54 2.87
CA CYS A 107 3.79 -8.24 1.59
C CYS A 107 4.86 -7.70 0.65
N LEU A 108 5.81 -8.54 0.27
CA LEU A 108 6.84 -8.20 -0.71
C LEU A 108 6.31 -8.41 -2.13
N PRO A 109 6.90 -7.74 -3.13
CA PRO A 109 6.59 -7.97 -4.54
C PRO A 109 6.62 -9.46 -4.89
N GLY A 110 5.62 -9.91 -5.65
CA GLY A 110 5.44 -11.32 -5.98
C GLY A 110 4.55 -12.10 -5.01
N GLY A 111 3.89 -11.41 -4.05
CA GLY A 111 2.90 -12.02 -3.17
C GLY A 111 3.52 -12.79 -1.98
N LYS A 112 4.70 -12.40 -1.51
CA LYS A 112 5.37 -13.02 -0.37
C LYS A 112 4.92 -12.33 0.93
N VAL A 113 3.98 -12.93 1.65
CA VAL A 113 3.35 -12.40 2.85
C VAL A 113 3.97 -13.02 4.10
N GLY A 114 4.41 -12.16 5.02
CA GLY A 114 4.85 -12.55 6.34
C GLY A 114 4.08 -11.83 7.43
N ILE A 115 3.70 -12.56 8.47
CA ILE A 115 3.02 -12.02 9.66
C ILE A 115 3.78 -12.52 10.89
N TYR A 116 4.13 -11.61 11.81
CA TYR A 116 4.77 -12.00 13.06
C TYR A 116 3.74 -12.31 14.15
N THR A 117 4.06 -13.29 15.02
CA THR A 117 3.15 -13.75 16.09
C THR A 117 2.69 -12.62 17.00
N GLY A 118 3.53 -11.60 17.23
CA GLY A 118 3.18 -10.42 18.03
C GLY A 118 1.95 -9.66 17.54
N LEU A 119 1.64 -9.72 16.24
CA LEU A 119 0.47 -9.04 15.66
C LEU A 119 -0.85 -9.70 16.07
N PHE A 120 -0.85 -10.99 16.37
CA PHE A 120 -2.08 -11.73 16.75
C PHE A 120 -2.69 -11.29 18.08
N LYS A 121 -1.97 -10.53 18.90
CA LYS A 121 -2.54 -9.84 20.08
C LYS A 121 -3.66 -8.87 19.72
N TYR A 122 -3.66 -8.36 18.48
CA TYR A 122 -4.62 -7.38 17.97
C TYR A 122 -5.65 -7.96 17.02
N ILE A 123 -5.42 -9.17 16.49
CA ILE A 123 -6.30 -9.88 15.56
C ILE A 123 -7.29 -10.73 16.34
N LYS A 124 -8.57 -10.38 16.27
CA LYS A 124 -9.66 -11.05 16.99
C LYS A 124 -10.48 -11.98 16.11
N SER A 125 -10.51 -11.75 14.80
CA SER A 125 -11.32 -12.50 13.84
C SER A 125 -10.56 -12.73 12.53
N ASP A 126 -11.16 -13.46 11.58
CA ASP A 126 -10.62 -13.63 10.23
C ASP A 126 -10.77 -12.36 9.40
N GLU A 127 -11.77 -11.52 9.70
CA GLU A 127 -11.92 -10.20 9.09
C GLU A 127 -10.79 -9.26 9.51
N ASP A 128 -10.36 -9.29 10.78
CA ASP A 128 -9.19 -8.52 11.23
C ASP A 128 -7.92 -8.97 10.48
N LEU A 129 -7.75 -10.30 10.35
CA LEU A 129 -6.63 -10.88 9.61
C LEU A 129 -6.69 -10.53 8.12
N ALA A 130 -7.88 -10.59 7.53
CA ALA A 130 -8.12 -10.19 6.15
C ALA A 130 -7.83 -8.70 5.93
N THR A 131 -8.16 -7.84 6.91
CA THR A 131 -7.81 -6.41 6.88
C THR A 131 -6.31 -6.21 6.73
N VAL A 132 -5.51 -6.89 7.55
CA VAL A 132 -4.05 -6.77 7.49
C VAL A 132 -3.51 -7.32 6.17
N ILE A 133 -3.89 -8.54 5.79
CA ILE A 133 -3.37 -9.20 4.59
C ILE A 133 -3.77 -8.41 3.33
N SER A 134 -4.99 -7.92 3.25
CA SER A 134 -5.46 -7.15 2.08
C SER A 134 -4.77 -5.80 1.97
N HIS A 135 -4.49 -5.12 3.08
CA HIS A 135 -3.73 -3.88 3.12
C HIS A 135 -2.29 -4.10 2.62
N GLU A 136 -1.61 -5.14 3.12
CA GLU A 136 -0.26 -5.50 2.67
C GLU A 136 -0.24 -5.93 1.19
N ALA A 137 -1.21 -6.75 0.78
CA ALA A 137 -1.36 -7.14 -0.62
C ALA A 137 -1.60 -5.92 -1.53
N ALA A 138 -2.36 -4.93 -1.07
CA ALA A 138 -2.60 -3.69 -1.80
C ALA A 138 -1.32 -2.90 -2.07
N HIS A 139 -0.40 -2.84 -1.11
CA HIS A 139 0.92 -2.25 -1.31
C HIS A 139 1.72 -2.95 -2.42
N ALA A 140 1.68 -4.28 -2.47
CA ALA A 140 2.36 -5.05 -3.51
C ALA A 140 1.69 -4.88 -4.88
N LEU A 141 0.35 -4.88 -4.94
CA LEU A 141 -0.42 -4.67 -6.17
C LEU A 141 -0.22 -3.28 -6.76
N ALA A 142 -0.22 -2.25 -5.91
CA ALA A 142 0.02 -0.87 -6.31
C ALA A 142 1.52 -0.56 -6.54
N ARG A 143 2.41 -1.55 -6.39
CA ARG A 143 3.85 -1.42 -6.60
C ARG A 143 4.51 -0.31 -5.77
N HIS A 144 4.01 -0.08 -4.56
CA HIS A 144 4.51 0.99 -3.67
C HIS A 144 6.00 0.84 -3.34
N ALA A 145 6.52 -0.39 -3.25
CA ALA A 145 7.95 -0.63 -3.05
C ALA A 145 8.78 -0.13 -4.24
N GLY A 146 8.38 -0.44 -5.48
CA GLY A 146 9.05 0.04 -6.69
C GLY A 146 8.99 1.54 -6.84
N GLU A 147 7.86 2.15 -6.49
CA GLU A 147 7.67 3.60 -6.50
C GLU A 147 8.58 4.28 -5.48
N ARG A 148 8.66 3.78 -4.24
CA ARG A 148 9.60 4.29 -3.21
C ARG A 148 11.06 4.16 -3.64
N LEU A 149 11.44 3.03 -4.25
CA LEU A 149 12.79 2.86 -4.81
C LEU A 149 13.08 3.89 -5.92
N SER A 150 12.11 4.15 -6.78
CA SER A 150 12.24 5.13 -7.86
C SER A 150 12.37 6.54 -7.33
N GLN A 151 11.56 6.92 -6.37
CA GLN A 151 11.61 8.22 -5.68
C GLN A 151 12.95 8.41 -4.95
N GLY A 152 13.44 7.39 -4.24
CA GLY A 152 14.74 7.43 -3.58
C GLY A 152 15.88 7.66 -4.58
N ARG A 153 15.85 6.98 -5.74
CA ARG A 153 16.82 7.20 -6.82
C ARG A 153 16.77 8.61 -7.38
N LEU A 154 15.57 9.13 -7.66
CA LEU A 154 15.40 10.50 -8.15
C LEU A 154 15.93 11.53 -7.14
N ALA A 155 15.61 11.36 -5.86
CA ALA A 155 16.13 12.21 -4.79
C ALA A 155 17.66 12.17 -4.72
N GLN A 156 18.26 10.99 -4.81
CA GLN A 156 19.71 10.82 -4.82
C GLN A 156 20.36 11.49 -6.04
N MET A 157 19.79 11.29 -7.23
CA MET A 157 20.26 11.94 -8.47
C MET A 157 20.20 13.47 -8.36
N GLY A 158 19.11 14.01 -7.82
CA GLY A 158 18.95 15.45 -7.60
C GLY A 158 19.99 16.01 -6.62
N GLY A 159 20.24 15.31 -5.51
CA GLY A 159 21.30 15.68 -4.56
C GLY A 159 22.70 15.66 -5.16
N THR A 160 23.00 14.61 -5.96
CA THR A 160 24.27 14.51 -6.69
C THR A 160 24.44 15.65 -7.70
N ALA A 161 23.40 15.94 -8.51
CA ALA A 161 23.44 17.03 -9.48
C ALA A 161 23.61 18.39 -8.82
N LEU A 162 22.96 18.62 -7.67
CA LEU A 162 23.16 19.83 -6.87
C LEU A 162 24.62 19.97 -6.40
N GLY A 163 25.19 18.91 -5.83
CA GLY A 163 26.57 18.90 -5.37
C GLY A 163 27.58 19.18 -6.49
N VAL A 164 27.43 18.53 -7.65
CA VAL A 164 28.28 18.75 -8.83
C VAL A 164 28.13 20.20 -9.37
N GLY A 165 26.89 20.71 -9.43
CA GLY A 165 26.61 22.08 -9.87
C GLY A 165 27.28 23.13 -8.95
N LEU A 166 27.15 22.96 -7.64
CA LEU A 166 27.78 23.85 -6.66
C LEU A 166 29.31 23.82 -6.73
N ALA A 167 29.89 22.64 -6.91
CA ALA A 167 31.34 22.49 -7.10
C ALA A 167 31.82 23.17 -8.38
N ALA A 168 31.07 23.06 -9.49
CA ALA A 168 31.40 23.72 -10.74
C ALA A 168 31.31 25.28 -10.65
N LEU A 169 30.49 25.78 -9.73
CA LEU A 169 30.39 27.22 -9.41
C LEU A 169 31.42 27.69 -8.39
N GLY A 170 32.36 26.83 -7.95
CA GLY A 170 33.40 27.17 -6.99
C GLY A 170 32.92 27.32 -5.54
N VAL A 171 31.74 26.80 -5.22
CA VAL A 171 31.23 26.81 -3.83
C VAL A 171 32.07 25.89 -2.96
N SER A 172 32.44 26.34 -1.76
CA SER A 172 33.26 25.54 -0.84
C SER A 172 32.61 24.19 -0.51
N SER A 173 33.43 23.17 -0.25
CA SER A 173 32.96 21.82 0.09
C SER A 173 32.05 21.79 1.31
N THR A 174 32.27 22.68 2.27
CA THR A 174 31.44 22.80 3.48
C THR A 174 30.06 23.36 3.14
N ALA A 175 29.99 24.46 2.38
CA ALA A 175 28.72 25.05 1.95
C ALA A 175 27.93 24.10 1.03
N SER A 176 28.63 23.39 0.12
CA SER A 176 28.01 22.37 -0.75
C SER A 176 27.40 21.24 0.06
N ARG A 177 28.09 20.73 1.09
CA ARG A 177 27.54 19.70 2.00
C ARG A 177 26.28 20.17 2.72
N VAL A 178 26.30 21.38 3.29
CA VAL A 178 25.12 21.96 3.95
C VAL A 178 23.95 22.08 2.98
N ALA A 179 24.16 22.55 1.76
CA ALA A 179 23.13 22.67 0.74
C ALA A 179 22.54 21.31 0.34
N VAL A 180 23.39 20.27 0.13
CA VAL A 180 22.94 18.92 -0.21
C VAL A 180 22.19 18.28 0.97
N GLN A 181 22.62 18.48 2.21
CA GLN A 181 21.87 18.03 3.39
C GLN A 181 20.51 18.73 3.51
N GLY A 182 20.45 20.03 3.31
CA GLY A 182 19.21 20.82 3.27
C GLY A 182 18.25 20.32 2.17
N TYR A 183 18.76 20.01 0.98
CA TYR A 183 18.00 19.38 -0.10
C TYR A 183 17.45 18.02 0.32
N GLY A 184 18.27 17.17 0.94
CA GLY A 184 17.85 15.85 1.42
C GLY A 184 16.71 15.94 2.45
N LEU A 185 16.85 16.83 3.45
CA LEU A 185 15.82 17.05 4.45
C LEU A 185 14.54 17.64 3.83
N GLY A 186 14.65 18.63 2.94
CA GLY A 186 13.52 19.22 2.23
C GLY A 186 12.77 18.18 1.39
N THR A 187 13.50 17.31 0.67
CA THR A 187 12.91 16.20 -0.10
C THR A 187 12.21 15.19 0.80
N GLN A 188 12.84 14.81 1.91
CA GLN A 188 12.24 13.88 2.89
C GLN A 188 10.92 14.43 3.43
N LEU A 189 10.89 15.66 3.90
CA LEU A 189 9.73 16.26 4.56
C LEU A 189 8.66 16.71 3.56
N GLY A 190 9.07 17.32 2.45
CA GLY A 190 8.17 17.96 1.49
C GLY A 190 7.66 17.04 0.38
N VAL A 191 8.35 15.93 0.12
CA VAL A 191 7.99 14.99 -0.97
C VAL A 191 7.73 13.59 -0.44
N LEU A 192 8.72 12.94 0.16
CA LEU A 192 8.62 11.50 0.47
C LEU A 192 7.58 11.20 1.55
N LEU A 193 7.50 11.98 2.63
CA LEU A 193 6.51 11.76 3.69
C LEU A 193 5.06 11.98 3.23
N PRO A 194 4.70 13.07 2.50
CA PRO A 194 3.37 13.21 1.92
C PRO A 194 3.03 12.06 0.96
N TYR A 195 4.00 11.60 0.17
CA TYR A 195 3.80 10.48 -0.75
C TYR A 195 3.52 9.17 -0.02
N ASN A 196 4.22 8.89 1.08
CA ASN A 196 3.94 7.72 1.91
C ASN A 196 2.50 7.72 2.44
N ARG A 197 1.97 8.86 2.88
CA ARG A 197 0.57 8.99 3.31
C ARG A 197 -0.42 8.74 2.17
N LEU A 198 -0.10 9.18 0.96
CA LEU A 198 -0.90 8.90 -0.23
C LEU A 198 -0.93 7.39 -0.53
N GLN A 199 0.21 6.71 -0.43
CA GLN A 199 0.31 5.26 -0.61
C GLN A 199 -0.47 4.48 0.46
N GLU A 200 -0.49 4.96 1.72
CA GLU A 200 -1.32 4.36 2.77
C GLU A 200 -2.83 4.48 2.45
N ALA A 201 -3.29 5.68 2.06
CA ALA A 201 -4.69 5.88 1.67
C ALA A 201 -5.09 5.05 0.44
N GLU A 202 -4.17 4.87 -0.51
CA GLU A 202 -4.37 4.01 -1.67
C GLU A 202 -4.44 2.53 -1.26
N ALA A 203 -3.55 2.08 -0.38
CA ALA A 203 -3.56 0.72 0.15
C ALA A 203 -4.83 0.42 0.95
N ASP A 204 -5.34 1.39 1.71
CA ASP A 204 -6.62 1.25 2.40
C ASP A 204 -7.78 1.04 1.42
N ARG A 205 -7.88 1.88 0.37
CA ARG A 205 -8.95 1.75 -0.63
C ARG A 205 -8.88 0.41 -1.35
N ILE A 206 -7.72 0.03 -1.85
CA ILE A 206 -7.52 -1.25 -2.54
C ILE A 206 -7.76 -2.41 -1.58
N GLY A 207 -7.27 -2.33 -0.34
CA GLY A 207 -7.44 -3.35 0.69
C GLY A 207 -8.91 -3.62 1.01
N LEU A 208 -9.73 -2.57 1.17
CA LEU A 208 -11.18 -2.70 1.36
C LEU A 208 -11.86 -3.43 0.19
N ILE A 209 -11.46 -3.11 -1.05
CA ILE A 209 -11.99 -3.78 -2.25
C ILE A 209 -11.56 -5.26 -2.27
N LEU A 210 -10.31 -5.57 -1.93
CA LEU A 210 -9.82 -6.96 -1.87
C LEU A 210 -10.54 -7.78 -0.81
N MET A 211 -10.74 -7.23 0.40
CA MET A 211 -11.53 -7.87 1.46
C MET A 211 -12.92 -8.22 0.94
N ALA A 212 -13.61 -7.25 0.37
CA ALA A 212 -14.96 -7.40 -0.17
C ALA A 212 -15.04 -8.47 -1.26
N LYS A 213 -14.12 -8.45 -2.24
CA LYS A 213 -14.01 -9.45 -3.31
C LYS A 213 -13.67 -10.85 -2.77
N ALA A 214 -12.95 -10.94 -1.66
CA ALA A 214 -12.63 -12.19 -0.98
C ALA A 214 -13.78 -12.68 -0.08
N GLY A 215 -14.89 -11.93 0.02
CA GLY A 215 -16.07 -12.27 0.82
C GLY A 215 -15.92 -11.98 2.31
N TYR A 216 -15.00 -11.10 2.70
CA TYR A 216 -14.88 -10.54 4.04
C TYR A 216 -15.56 -9.18 4.12
N ASP A 217 -16.23 -8.89 5.24
CA ASP A 217 -16.92 -7.60 5.43
C ASP A 217 -15.88 -6.45 5.49
N PRO A 218 -15.87 -5.52 4.53
CA PRO A 218 -14.91 -4.42 4.53
C PRO A 218 -15.13 -3.42 5.68
N GLU A 219 -16.29 -3.41 6.34
CA GLU A 219 -16.55 -2.57 7.51
C GLU A 219 -15.72 -2.99 8.72
N ALA A 220 -15.38 -4.28 8.82
CA ALA A 220 -14.51 -4.80 9.87
C ALA A 220 -13.12 -4.12 9.88
N ALA A 221 -12.63 -3.67 8.72
CA ALA A 221 -11.36 -2.94 8.63
C ALA A 221 -11.39 -1.63 9.43
N ILE A 222 -12.48 -0.89 9.38
CA ILE A 222 -12.64 0.35 10.14
C ILE A 222 -12.55 0.06 11.64
N SER A 223 -13.31 -0.94 12.10
CA SER A 223 -13.30 -1.36 13.50
C SER A 223 -11.93 -1.86 13.95
N PHE A 224 -11.22 -2.60 13.09
CA PHE A 224 -9.85 -3.05 13.37
C PHE A 224 -8.91 -1.84 13.56
N TRP A 225 -8.88 -0.91 12.61
CA TRP A 225 -7.98 0.25 12.69
C TRP A 225 -8.31 1.19 13.84
N GLU A 226 -9.59 1.36 14.20
CA GLU A 226 -10.01 2.13 15.39
C GLU A 226 -9.48 1.50 16.68
N ARG A 227 -9.67 0.18 16.86
CA ARG A 227 -9.14 -0.56 18.02
C ARG A 227 -7.61 -0.52 18.05
N PHE A 228 -6.98 -0.71 16.91
CA PHE A 228 -5.52 -0.72 16.81
C PHE A 228 -4.94 0.67 17.11
N ALA A 229 -5.58 1.74 16.65
CA ALA A 229 -5.20 3.11 16.96
C ALA A 229 -5.45 3.48 18.43
N ALA A 230 -6.52 2.96 19.06
CA ALA A 230 -6.83 3.21 20.46
C ALA A 230 -5.76 2.64 21.41
N GLY A 231 -5.06 1.58 20.99
CA GLY A 231 -3.91 1.02 21.73
C GLY A 231 -2.70 1.95 21.84
N LYS A 232 -2.70 3.10 21.14
CA LYS A 232 -1.62 4.13 21.21
C LYS A 232 -1.46 4.80 22.58
N LYS A 233 -2.34 4.56 23.55
CA LYS A 233 -2.27 5.22 24.87
C LYS A 233 -0.97 4.91 25.61
N ASP A 234 -0.32 3.80 25.32
CA ASP A 234 0.99 3.44 25.87
C ASP A 234 2.10 3.76 24.86
N LYS A 235 2.60 5.01 24.90
CA LYS A 235 3.67 5.49 23.99
C LYS A 235 4.96 4.68 24.06
N ALA A 236 5.17 3.88 25.10
CA ALA A 236 6.37 3.09 25.29
C ALA A 236 6.42 1.80 24.45
N GLN A 237 5.29 1.33 23.91
CA GLN A 237 5.20 0.08 23.12
C GLN A 237 4.23 0.21 21.95
N LEU A 238 4.46 1.20 21.07
CA LEU A 238 3.68 1.25 19.83
C LEU A 238 3.95 0.00 19.00
N PRO A 239 2.90 -0.73 18.55
CA PRO A 239 3.07 -1.81 17.60
C PRO A 239 3.89 -1.36 16.40
N GLN A 240 4.88 -2.15 15.97
CA GLN A 240 5.75 -1.80 14.85
C GLN A 240 4.93 -1.54 13.57
N PHE A 241 3.84 -2.24 13.40
CA PHE A 241 2.90 -2.03 12.29
C PHE A 241 2.34 -0.60 12.25
N LEU A 242 2.09 0.05 13.40
CA LEU A 242 1.69 1.46 13.45
C LEU A 242 2.82 2.44 13.13
N SER A 243 4.07 2.01 13.27
CA SER A 243 5.22 2.83 12.88
C SER A 243 5.44 2.81 11.37
N THR A 244 5.21 1.67 10.73
CA THR A 244 5.30 1.50 9.28
C THR A 244 4.02 1.96 8.55
N HIS A 245 2.85 1.80 9.19
CA HIS A 245 1.52 2.18 8.69
C HIS A 245 0.81 3.11 9.68
N PRO A 246 1.20 4.40 9.74
CA PRO A 246 0.63 5.33 10.69
C PRO A 246 -0.89 5.43 10.53
N SER A 247 -1.63 5.13 11.61
CA SER A 247 -3.08 5.32 11.66
C SER A 247 -3.41 6.61 12.38
N ASP A 248 -4.19 7.48 11.74
CA ASP A 248 -4.76 8.68 12.32
C ASP A 248 -6.27 8.78 12.00
N ALA A 249 -6.94 9.76 12.60
CA ALA A 249 -8.37 9.96 12.38
C ALA A 249 -8.70 10.25 10.91
N THR A 250 -7.81 10.92 10.18
CA THR A 250 -7.96 11.23 8.76
C THR A 250 -7.98 9.96 7.93
N ARG A 251 -7.08 9.01 8.21
CA ARG A 251 -7.02 7.73 7.52
C ARG A 251 -8.30 6.91 7.72
N ILE A 252 -8.78 6.81 8.96
CA ILE A 252 -10.04 6.13 9.29
C ILE A 252 -11.23 6.80 8.58
N GLN A 253 -11.27 8.13 8.57
CA GLN A 253 -12.31 8.87 7.85
C GLN A 253 -12.28 8.61 6.35
N ASN A 254 -11.09 8.55 5.74
CA ASN A 254 -10.93 8.22 4.32
C ASN A 254 -11.45 6.80 4.02
N MET A 255 -11.13 5.80 4.86
CA MET A 255 -11.68 4.45 4.70
C MET A 255 -13.21 4.44 4.69
N ARG A 256 -13.86 5.26 5.55
CA ARG A 256 -15.33 5.41 5.55
C ARG A 256 -15.85 5.94 4.21
N THR A 257 -15.10 6.82 3.53
CA THR A 257 -15.50 7.32 2.20
C THR A 257 -15.34 6.28 1.09
N TYR A 258 -14.43 5.31 1.25
CA TYR A 258 -14.22 4.21 0.29
C TYR A 258 -15.17 3.02 0.51
N LEU A 259 -15.78 2.92 1.68
CA LEU A 259 -16.64 1.80 2.07
C LEU A 259 -17.82 1.55 1.11
N PRO A 260 -18.54 2.57 0.59
CA PRO A 260 -19.62 2.34 -0.38
C PRO A 260 -19.15 1.66 -1.66
N GLU A 261 -17.93 1.94 -2.12
CA GLU A 261 -17.33 1.27 -3.27
C GLU A 261 -17.04 -0.21 -2.94
N ALA A 262 -16.40 -0.50 -1.81
CA ALA A 262 -16.08 -1.85 -1.39
C ALA A 262 -17.35 -2.70 -1.16
N ARG A 263 -18.39 -2.14 -0.57
CA ARG A 263 -19.67 -2.84 -0.32
C ARG A 263 -20.34 -3.35 -1.61
N ARG A 264 -20.12 -2.71 -2.75
CA ARG A 264 -20.65 -3.21 -4.04
C ARG A 264 -20.01 -4.56 -4.42
N TYR A 265 -18.71 -4.71 -4.17
CA TYR A 265 -18.01 -5.98 -4.39
C TYR A 265 -18.42 -7.03 -3.38
N TYR A 266 -18.63 -6.65 -2.12
CA TYR A 266 -19.08 -7.57 -1.07
C TYR A 266 -20.48 -8.12 -1.34
N ALA A 267 -21.42 -7.29 -1.75
CA ALA A 267 -22.79 -7.70 -2.11
C ALA A 267 -22.80 -8.66 -3.32
N ALA A 268 -21.89 -8.49 -4.27
CA ALA A 268 -21.76 -9.39 -5.41
C ALA A 268 -21.25 -10.79 -5.02
N GLN A 269 -20.44 -10.89 -3.96
CA GLN A 269 -19.95 -12.18 -3.44
C GLN A 269 -20.94 -12.85 -2.47
N ASN A 270 -21.76 -12.04 -1.79
CA ASN A 270 -22.72 -12.49 -0.78
C ASN A 270 -24.12 -11.96 -1.15
N PRO A 271 -24.73 -12.50 -2.23
CA PRO A 271 -26.08 -12.07 -2.61
C PRO A 271 -27.05 -12.42 -1.46
N THR A 272 -27.69 -11.39 -0.91
CA THR A 272 -28.71 -11.59 0.13
C THR A 272 -29.86 -12.39 -0.45
N PRO A 273 -30.35 -13.46 0.24
CA PRO A 273 -31.51 -14.23 -0.24
C PRO A 273 -32.83 -13.45 -0.16
N TYR A 274 -32.83 -12.24 0.37
CA TYR A 274 -34.02 -11.43 0.58
C TYR A 274 -34.05 -10.22 -0.37
N PRO A 275 -35.18 -9.97 -1.04
CA PRO A 275 -35.37 -8.74 -1.79
C PRO A 275 -35.31 -7.53 -0.83
N PRO A 276 -34.85 -6.35 -1.30
CA PRO A 276 -34.80 -5.15 -0.47
C PRO A 276 -36.23 -4.83 0.04
N ALA A 277 -36.30 -4.36 1.28
CA ALA A 277 -37.57 -4.07 1.97
C ALA A 277 -38.54 -3.14 1.19
N SER A 278 -38.06 -2.44 0.15
CA SER A 278 -38.86 -1.64 -0.78
C SER A 278 -39.77 -2.45 -1.71
N SER A 279 -39.61 -3.78 -1.79
CA SER A 279 -40.48 -4.64 -2.59
C SER A 279 -41.70 -5.17 -1.81
N TRP A 280 -41.83 -4.84 -0.55
CA TRP A 280 -43.01 -5.15 0.25
C TRP A 280 -44.06 -4.05 0.09
N THR A 281 -44.53 -3.81 -1.14
CA THR A 281 -45.76 -3.05 -1.36
C THR A 281 -46.92 -3.91 -0.88
N GLY A 282 -47.57 -3.43 0.19
CA GLY A 282 -48.57 -4.11 0.96
C GLY A 282 -49.67 -4.79 0.19
N HIS A 283 -49.90 -6.01 0.54
CA HIS A 283 -51.27 -6.55 0.56
C HIS A 283 -51.73 -6.46 2.02
N GLN A 284 -52.31 -5.29 2.36
CA GLN A 284 -53.19 -5.17 3.51
C GLN A 284 -54.54 -5.79 3.14
N ASN A 285 -54.67 -7.10 3.22
CA ASN A 285 -55.97 -7.76 3.37
C ASN A 285 -56.27 -7.81 4.88
N ARG A 286 -56.96 -6.78 5.40
CA ARG A 286 -57.66 -6.86 6.68
C ARG A 286 -58.89 -7.77 6.48
N PRO A 287 -59.07 -8.82 7.26
CA PRO A 287 -60.38 -9.46 7.41
C PRO A 287 -61.31 -8.52 8.21
N GLN A 288 -62.38 -8.10 7.57
CA GLN A 288 -63.49 -7.43 8.28
C GLN A 288 -64.20 -8.49 9.14
N ASN A 289 -64.01 -8.44 10.42
CA ASN A 289 -64.89 -9.12 11.38
C ASN A 289 -66.23 -8.42 11.37
N ARG A 290 -67.26 -9.09 10.81
CA ARG A 290 -68.68 -8.79 11.12
C ARG A 290 -69.07 -9.59 12.38
N PRO A 291 -69.79 -8.97 13.33
CA PRO A 291 -70.38 -9.71 14.43
C PRO A 291 -71.60 -10.51 13.94
N PRO A 292 -71.88 -11.67 14.54
CA PRO A 292 -73.07 -12.46 14.24
C PRO A 292 -74.34 -11.85 14.81
N PRO A 293 -75.57 -12.28 14.31
CA PRO A 293 -76.85 -11.72 14.64
C PRO A 293 -77.31 -12.03 16.07
#